data_da1aa5bfb297b67f180d86c626efa943
#
_entry.id   da1aa5bfb297b67f180d86c626efa943
#
_cell.length_a   1.000
_cell.length_b   1.000
_cell.length_c   1.000
_cell.angle_alpha   90.00
_cell.angle_beta   90.00
_cell.angle_gamma   90.00
#
_symmetry.space_group_name_H-M   'P 1'
#
loop_
_entity.id
_entity.type
_entity.pdbx_description
1 polymer ?
#
loop_
_entity_poly.entity_id
_entity_poly.type
_entity_poly.pdbx_seq_one_letter_code
_entity_poly.pdbx_strand_id
1 'polypeptide(L)'
;MHQEIDYKTLGLKIKEIRINRGLTQDNLAEMVSCNTSHISNIENNHTKVSLNVLLSIANALNTSIDYLLSEQYENSSLALDNEILRVLKDCDNEKKQKILKMVEIL
;
A
#
# COMPACT_ATOMS: atom_id res chain seq x y z
N MET A 1 24.92 3.18 10.06
CA MET A 1 24.65 2.11 9.13
C MET A 1 23.62 2.55 8.11
N HIS A 2 23.74 2.09 6.90
CA HIS A 2 23.05 2.58 5.74
C HIS A 2 22.10 1.49 5.23
N GLN A 3 20.82 1.80 5.14
CA GLN A 3 19.82 0.88 4.61
C GLN A 3 19.29 1.42 3.29
N GLU A 4 19.23 0.57 2.29
CA GLU A 4 18.64 0.90 1.00
C GLU A 4 17.21 0.33 0.92
N ILE A 5 16.36 1.01 0.16
CA ILE A 5 15.01 0.53 -0.12
C ILE A 5 15.10 -0.69 -1.04
N ASP A 6 14.41 -1.75 -0.67
CA ASP A 6 14.18 -2.89 -1.55
C ASP A 6 12.99 -2.58 -2.47
N TYR A 7 13.30 -2.12 -3.68
CA TYR A 7 12.28 -1.71 -4.65
C TYR A 7 11.46 -2.89 -5.20
N LYS A 8 12.02 -4.09 -5.17
CA LYS A 8 11.29 -5.30 -5.54
C LYS A 8 10.15 -5.56 -4.57
N THR A 9 10.44 -5.54 -3.29
CA THR A 9 9.44 -5.72 -2.22
C THR A 9 8.40 -4.60 -2.27
N LEU A 10 8.84 -3.36 -2.47
CA LEU A 10 7.93 -2.22 -2.60
C LEU A 10 6.98 -2.38 -3.80
N GLY A 11 7.51 -2.76 -4.96
CA GLY A 11 6.70 -2.98 -6.16
C GLY A 11 5.67 -4.07 -5.98
N LEU A 12 6.03 -5.17 -5.33
CA LEU A 12 5.10 -6.25 -5.00
C LEU A 12 4.01 -5.79 -4.03
N LYS A 13 4.35 -4.95 -3.06
CA LYS A 13 3.38 -4.40 -2.11
C LYS A 13 2.38 -3.49 -2.81
N ILE A 14 2.85 -2.64 -3.70
CA ILE A 14 1.98 -1.79 -4.53
C ILE A 14 1.01 -2.64 -5.33
N LYS A 15 1.51 -3.67 -5.99
CA LYS A 15 0.68 -4.60 -6.79
C LYS A 15 -0.38 -5.29 -5.94
N GLU A 16 0.02 -5.81 -4.78
CA GLU A 16 -0.88 -6.50 -3.85
C GLU A 16 -2.04 -5.59 -3.44
N ILE A 17 -1.73 -4.36 -2.99
CA ILE A 17 -2.76 -3.42 -2.56
C ILE A 17 -3.64 -3.01 -3.73
N ARG A 18 -3.04 -2.75 -4.90
CA ARG A 18 -3.80 -2.40 -6.11
C ARG A 18 -4.84 -3.47 -6.44
N ILE A 19 -4.43 -4.73 -6.43
CA ILE A 19 -5.33 -5.86 -6.71
C ILE A 19 -6.41 -5.95 -5.64
N ASN A 20 -6.07 -5.78 -4.37
CA ASN A 20 -7.03 -5.81 -3.27
C ASN A 20 -8.06 -4.68 -3.35
N ARG A 21 -7.71 -3.56 -4.00
CA ARG A 21 -8.65 -2.45 -4.26
C ARG A 21 -9.47 -2.66 -5.53
N GLY A 22 -9.26 -3.77 -6.25
CA GLY A 22 -9.98 -4.05 -7.49
C GLY A 22 -9.53 -3.19 -8.67
N LEU A 23 -8.32 -2.65 -8.65
CA LEU A 23 -7.80 -1.76 -9.68
C LEU A 23 -6.88 -2.50 -10.64
N THR A 24 -7.00 -2.15 -11.93
CA THR A 24 -6.03 -2.57 -12.95
C THR A 24 -4.82 -1.65 -12.93
N GLN A 25 -3.74 -2.05 -13.61
CA GLN A 25 -2.59 -1.16 -13.82
C GLN A 25 -3.01 0.12 -14.58
N ASP A 26 -3.92 -0.01 -15.55
CA ASP A 26 -4.46 1.13 -16.30
C ASP A 26 -5.20 2.10 -15.38
N ASN A 27 -6.04 1.56 -14.48
CA ASN A 27 -6.77 2.39 -13.53
C ASN A 27 -5.83 3.18 -12.63
N LEU A 28 -4.83 2.51 -12.07
CA LEU A 28 -3.87 3.17 -11.19
C LEU A 28 -3.07 4.22 -11.94
N ALA A 29 -2.60 3.90 -13.16
CA ALA A 29 -1.85 4.83 -14.00
C ALA A 29 -2.65 6.10 -14.27
N GLU A 30 -3.93 5.97 -14.60
CA GLU A 30 -4.82 7.11 -14.82
C GLU A 30 -4.97 7.96 -13.55
N MET A 31 -5.16 7.31 -12.39
CA MET A 31 -5.33 8.01 -11.11
C MET A 31 -4.09 8.82 -10.71
N VAL A 32 -2.90 8.36 -11.06
CA VAL A 32 -1.65 9.04 -10.71
C VAL A 32 -1.04 9.82 -11.89
N SER A 33 -1.77 9.96 -12.98
CA SER A 33 -1.38 10.76 -14.16
C SER A 33 -0.07 10.30 -14.78
N CYS A 34 0.12 8.99 -14.88
CA CYS A 34 1.26 8.40 -15.61
C CYS A 34 0.76 7.34 -16.59
N ASN A 35 1.66 6.77 -17.38
CA ASN A 35 1.27 5.71 -18.31
C ASN A 35 1.33 4.33 -17.63
N THR A 36 0.61 3.38 -18.20
CA THR A 36 0.49 2.02 -17.66
C THR A 36 1.83 1.32 -17.61
N SER A 37 2.70 1.52 -18.59
CA SER A 37 4.02 0.89 -18.59
C SER A 37 4.89 1.36 -17.43
N HIS A 38 4.70 2.60 -16.95
CA HIS A 38 5.42 3.09 -15.77
C HIS A 38 4.98 2.33 -14.51
N ILE A 39 3.67 2.13 -14.34
CA ILE A 39 3.14 1.32 -13.22
C ILE A 39 3.68 -0.11 -13.30
N SER A 40 3.62 -0.72 -14.48
CA SER A 40 4.13 -2.07 -14.69
C SER A 40 5.62 -2.17 -14.34
N ASN A 41 6.43 -1.20 -14.77
CA ASN A 41 7.86 -1.19 -14.48
C ASN A 41 8.14 -1.03 -12.99
N ILE A 42 7.35 -0.25 -12.27
CA ILE A 42 7.47 -0.11 -10.81
C ILE A 42 7.12 -1.44 -10.12
N GLU A 43 6.00 -2.05 -10.49
CA GLU A 43 5.55 -3.30 -9.87
C GLU A 43 6.49 -4.47 -10.14
N ASN A 44 7.17 -4.47 -11.29
CA ASN A 44 8.08 -5.54 -11.71
C ASN A 44 9.55 -5.24 -11.41
N ASN A 45 9.83 -4.20 -10.67
CA ASN A 45 11.19 -3.80 -10.28
C ASN A 45 12.10 -3.46 -11.47
N HIS A 46 11.54 -2.94 -12.57
CA HIS A 46 12.33 -2.46 -13.69
C HIS A 46 12.70 -0.98 -13.55
N THR A 47 12.06 -0.27 -12.64
CA THR A 47 12.25 1.16 -12.39
C THR A 47 12.10 1.43 -10.91
N LYS A 48 12.96 2.28 -10.37
CA LYS A 48 12.84 2.80 -9.01
C LYS A 48 11.79 3.91 -9.01
N VAL A 49 10.75 3.76 -8.19
CA VAL A 49 9.71 4.78 -8.10
C VAL A 49 10.26 6.02 -7.41
N SER A 50 9.91 7.21 -7.94
CA SER A 50 10.23 8.46 -7.27
C SER A 50 9.34 8.67 -6.05
N LEU A 51 9.79 9.49 -5.10
CA LEU A 51 9.01 9.79 -3.90
C LEU A 51 7.69 10.48 -4.27
N ASN A 52 7.69 11.37 -5.25
CA ASN A 52 6.47 12.06 -5.70
C ASN A 52 5.45 11.08 -6.28
N VAL A 53 5.89 10.16 -7.12
CA VAL A 53 4.99 9.13 -7.68
C VAL A 53 4.52 8.18 -6.60
N LEU A 54 5.39 7.81 -5.67
CA LEU A 54 5.02 6.95 -4.55
C LEU A 54 3.93 7.58 -3.68
N LEU A 55 4.03 8.88 -3.41
CA LEU A 55 3.00 9.60 -2.66
C LEU A 55 1.67 9.58 -3.42
N SER A 56 1.70 9.81 -4.73
CA SER A 56 0.50 9.75 -5.57
C SER A 56 -0.13 8.36 -5.56
N ILE A 57 0.69 7.32 -5.64
CA ILE A 57 0.23 5.92 -5.57
C ILE A 57 -0.42 5.65 -4.21
N ALA A 58 0.21 6.06 -3.12
CA ALA A 58 -0.34 5.87 -1.77
C ALA A 58 -1.72 6.52 -1.65
N ASN A 59 -1.86 7.76 -2.13
CA ASN A 59 -3.14 8.46 -2.11
C ASN A 59 -4.19 7.74 -2.97
N ALA A 60 -3.82 7.30 -4.17
CA ALA A 60 -4.72 6.59 -5.08
C ALA A 60 -5.20 5.27 -4.49
N LEU A 61 -4.32 4.55 -3.80
CA LEU A 61 -4.64 3.27 -3.17
C LEU A 61 -5.26 3.42 -1.78
N ASN A 62 -5.46 4.65 -1.34
CA ASN A 62 -5.98 4.96 0.00
C ASN A 62 -5.17 4.27 1.10
N THR A 63 -3.87 4.42 1.03
CA THR A 63 -2.91 3.89 2.01
C THR A 63 -1.86 4.95 2.33
N SER A 64 -0.86 4.60 3.12
CA SER A 64 0.25 5.48 3.47
C SER A 64 1.56 4.97 2.87
N ILE A 65 2.53 5.88 2.70
CA ILE A 65 3.89 5.49 2.32
C ILE A 65 4.48 4.57 3.40
N ASP A 66 4.21 4.84 4.67
CA ASP A 66 4.64 3.99 5.78
C ASP A 66 4.18 2.55 5.60
N TYR A 67 2.93 2.34 5.22
CA TYR A 67 2.42 1.00 5.01
C TYR A 67 3.04 0.34 3.78
N LEU A 68 3.22 1.09 2.70
CA LEU A 68 3.89 0.58 1.50
C LEU A 68 5.33 0.12 1.79
N LEU A 69 6.01 0.79 2.73
CA LEU A 69 7.38 0.48 3.14
C LEU A 69 7.44 -0.36 4.41
N SER A 70 6.30 -0.86 4.90
CA SER A 70 6.22 -1.50 6.22
C SER A 70 7.13 -2.71 6.38
N GLU A 71 7.32 -3.50 5.32
CA GLU A 71 8.17 -4.70 5.36
C GLU A 71 9.66 -4.37 5.39
N GLN A 72 10.01 -3.10 5.20
CA GLN A 72 11.39 -2.64 5.17
C GLN A 72 11.87 -2.04 6.48
N TYR A 73 10.96 -1.83 7.42
CA TYR A 73 11.31 -1.36 8.76
C TYR A 73 11.79 -2.51 9.62
N GLU A 74 12.75 -2.25 10.49
CA GLU A 74 13.17 -3.23 11.49
C GLU A 74 12.02 -3.60 12.42
N ASN A 75 11.15 -2.64 12.76
CA ASN A 75 9.92 -2.87 13.50
C ASN A 75 8.71 -2.56 12.60
N SER A 76 8.32 -3.56 11.80
CA SER A 76 7.21 -3.41 10.84
C SER A 76 5.83 -3.35 11.50
N SER A 77 5.70 -3.80 12.75
CA SER A 77 4.38 -3.84 13.42
C SER A 77 3.79 -2.46 13.64
N LEU A 78 4.62 -1.43 13.84
CA LEU A 78 4.14 -0.06 14.03
C LEU A 78 3.37 0.47 12.81
N ALA A 79 3.92 0.25 11.62
CA ALA A 79 3.26 0.69 10.39
C ALA A 79 1.95 -0.07 10.15
N LEU A 80 1.93 -1.36 10.46
CA LEU A 80 0.72 -2.18 10.35
C LEU A 80 -0.35 -1.75 11.34
N ASP A 81 0.02 -1.48 12.59
CA ASP A 81 -0.91 -0.99 13.61
C ASP A 81 -1.56 0.32 13.15
N ASN A 82 -0.78 1.24 12.63
CA ASN A 82 -1.28 2.53 12.14
C ASN A 82 -2.22 2.36 10.95
N GLU A 83 -1.92 1.42 10.04
CA GLU A 83 -2.77 1.12 8.90
C GLU A 83 -4.12 0.54 9.34
N ILE A 84 -4.11 -0.40 10.28
CA ILE A 84 -5.34 -0.97 10.84
C ILE A 84 -6.21 0.13 11.45
N LEU A 85 -5.62 1.00 12.27
CA LEU A 85 -6.35 2.11 12.89
C LEU A 85 -6.92 3.07 11.86
N ARG A 86 -6.16 3.35 10.80
CA ARG A 86 -6.60 4.24 9.73
C ARG A 86 -7.83 3.70 9.02
N VAL A 87 -7.83 2.41 8.70
CA VAL A 87 -8.96 1.75 8.03
C VAL A 87 -10.18 1.71 8.96
N LEU A 88 -9.97 1.43 10.24
CA LEU A 88 -11.05 1.37 11.22
C LEU A 88 -11.77 2.70 11.39
N LYS A 89 -11.09 3.83 11.24
CA LYS A 89 -11.71 5.15 11.38
C LYS A 89 -12.83 5.38 10.37
N ASP A 90 -12.77 4.76 9.21
CA ASP A 90 -13.75 4.91 8.14
C ASP A 90 -14.90 3.91 8.25
N CYS A 91 -14.83 2.99 9.21
CA CYS A 91 -15.86 1.98 9.43
C CYS A 91 -16.91 2.48 10.42
N ASP A 92 -18.18 2.13 10.18
CA ASP A 92 -19.23 2.36 11.17
C ASP A 92 -19.13 1.36 12.33
N ASN A 93 -19.93 1.57 13.37
CA ASN A 93 -19.87 0.72 14.55
C ASN A 93 -20.27 -0.73 14.29
N GLU A 94 -21.24 -0.93 13.39
CA GLU A 94 -21.68 -2.29 13.03
C GLU A 94 -20.53 -3.08 12.40
N LYS A 95 -19.82 -2.47 11.46
CA LYS A 95 -18.67 -3.09 10.81
C LYS A 95 -17.53 -3.35 11.79
N LYS A 96 -17.25 -2.38 12.69
CA LYS A 96 -16.23 -2.54 13.74
C LYS A 96 -16.54 -3.72 14.66
N GLN A 97 -17.81 -3.90 15.03
CA GLN A 97 -18.22 -5.03 15.87
C GLN A 97 -17.99 -6.37 15.17
N LYS A 98 -18.27 -6.45 13.87
CA LYS A 98 -18.00 -7.65 13.07
C LYS A 98 -16.50 -7.94 13.01
N ILE A 99 -15.68 -6.92 12.82
CA ILE A 99 -14.22 -7.05 12.80
C ILE A 99 -13.72 -7.57 14.15
N LEU A 100 -14.22 -7.02 15.25
CA LEU A 100 -13.82 -7.46 16.59
C LEU A 100 -14.15 -8.95 16.80
N LYS A 101 -15.33 -9.39 16.40
CA LYS A 101 -15.72 -10.79 16.49
C LYS A 101 -14.80 -11.69 15.66
N MET A 102 -14.41 -11.26 14.47
CA MET A 102 -13.49 -12.02 13.61
C MET A 102 -12.12 -12.16 14.28
N VAL A 103 -11.60 -11.08 14.87
CA VAL A 103 -10.31 -11.09 15.58
C VAL A 103 -10.34 -12.07 16.74
N GLU A 104 -11.45 -12.10 17.50
CA GLU A 104 -11.59 -12.99 18.66
C GLU A 104 -11.64 -14.48 18.27
N ILE A 105 -12.02 -14.79 17.03
CA ILE A 105 -12.10 -16.16 16.52
C ILE A 105 -10.73 -16.65 16.01
N LEU A 106 -9.85 -15.74 15.60
CA LEU A 106 -8.55 -16.07 15.02
C LEU A 106 -7.56 -16.72 16.05
#